data_11d6d3cd11d2e7ea001178f5e2669449
#
_entry.id   11d6d3cd11d2e7ea001178f5e2669449
#
_cell.length_a   1.000
_cell.length_b   1.000
_cell.length_c   1.000
_cell.angle_alpha   90.00
_cell.angle_beta   90.00
_cell.angle_gamma   90.00
#
_symmetry.space_group_name_H-M   'P 1'
#
loop_
_entity.id
_entity.type
_entity.pdbx_description
1 polymer ?
#
loop_
_entity_poly.entity_id
_entity_poly.type
_entity_poly.pdbx_seq_one_letter_code
_entity_poly.pdbx_strand_id
1 'polypeptide(L)'
;ITKLNSNGSILGGQLIPGFLTQLKSMEQNTKNLRFPKKFDIPIKDFLINTDEAILKGVINSLTGVINSLFNPSKDILVVCGGDSEFIKKYLKTQKEHIINAPNLVMEGMIIHHLSIKKLL
;
A
#
# COMPACT_ATOMS: atom_id res chain seq x y z
N ILE A 1 -7.27 1.13 1.05
CA ILE A 1 -7.66 0.14 0.04
C ILE A 1 -9.09 0.44 -0.36
N THR A 2 -9.36 0.52 -1.65
CA THR A 2 -10.71 0.80 -2.17
C THR A 2 -11.08 -0.27 -3.19
N LYS A 3 -12.29 -0.81 -3.06
CA LYS A 3 -12.85 -1.77 -4.02
C LYS A 3 -13.79 -1.03 -4.98
N LEU A 4 -13.57 -1.22 -6.27
CA LEU A 4 -14.45 -0.75 -7.33
C LEU A 4 -15.08 -1.95 -8.06
N ASN A 5 -16.25 -1.74 -8.63
CA ASN A 5 -16.82 -2.70 -9.59
C ASN A 5 -16.32 -2.40 -11.02
N SER A 6 -16.76 -3.21 -11.99
CA SER A 6 -16.32 -3.09 -13.38
C SER A 6 -16.70 -1.79 -14.08
N ASN A 7 -17.70 -1.07 -13.60
CA ASN A 7 -18.09 0.24 -14.14
C ASN A 7 -17.52 1.44 -13.33
N GLY A 8 -16.58 1.17 -12.40
CA GLY A 8 -15.88 2.19 -11.64
C GLY A 8 -16.61 2.71 -10.40
N SER A 9 -17.76 2.15 -10.03
CA SER A 9 -18.45 2.55 -8.80
C SER A 9 -17.76 1.98 -7.56
N ILE A 10 -17.68 2.79 -6.49
CA ILE A 10 -17.07 2.39 -5.22
C ILE A 10 -17.98 1.41 -4.50
N LEU A 11 -17.46 0.23 -4.17
CA LEU A 11 -18.13 -0.79 -3.36
C LEU A 11 -17.82 -0.68 -1.87
N GLY A 12 -16.75 0.02 -1.52
CA GLY A 12 -16.27 0.19 -0.16
C GLY A 12 -14.76 0.12 -0.06
N GLY A 13 -14.26 0.10 1.17
CA GLY A 13 -12.81 0.05 1.38
C GLY A 13 -12.41 -0.13 2.83
N GLN A 14 -11.11 -0.17 3.06
CA GLN A 14 -10.47 -0.25 4.37
C GLN A 14 -9.40 0.83 4.48
N LEU A 15 -9.34 1.51 5.61
CA LEU A 15 -8.29 2.45 5.95
C LEU A 15 -7.31 1.76 6.90
N ILE A 16 -6.05 1.71 6.51
CA ILE A 16 -4.97 1.15 7.31
C ILE A 16 -3.80 2.15 7.35
N PRO A 17 -3.04 2.22 8.45
CA PRO A 17 -1.87 3.08 8.51
C PRO A 17 -0.83 2.64 7.47
N GLY A 18 -0.26 3.60 6.75
CA GLY A 18 0.81 3.34 5.79
C GLY A 18 2.13 2.92 6.46
N PHE A 19 3.13 2.58 5.65
CA PHE A 19 4.42 2.03 6.11
C PHE A 19 5.10 2.93 7.14
N LEU A 20 5.36 4.20 6.79
CA LEU A 20 6.01 5.13 7.70
C LEU A 20 5.16 5.45 8.94
N THR A 21 3.84 5.48 8.80
CA THR A 21 2.92 5.72 9.93
C THR A 21 3.02 4.59 10.95
N GLN A 22 3.05 3.34 10.51
CA GLN A 22 3.21 2.19 11.39
C GLN A 22 4.57 2.23 12.11
N LEU A 23 5.66 2.49 11.39
CA LEU A 23 7.00 2.60 12.00
C LEU A 23 7.07 3.73 13.06
N LYS A 24 6.55 4.91 12.74
CA LYS A 24 6.50 6.03 13.69
C LYS A 24 5.63 5.72 14.90
N SER A 25 4.50 5.06 14.69
CA SER A 25 3.61 4.66 15.78
C SER A 25 4.28 3.67 16.73
N MET A 26 5.05 2.71 16.23
CA MET A 26 5.80 1.78 17.06
C MET A 26 6.85 2.50 17.91
N GLU A 27 7.60 3.45 17.35
CA GLU A 27 8.55 4.26 18.12
C GLU A 27 7.86 5.13 19.17
N GLN A 28 6.80 5.83 18.78
CA GLN A 28 6.11 6.81 19.67
C GLN A 28 5.32 6.15 20.79
N ASN A 29 4.74 4.97 20.55
CA ASN A 29 3.82 4.32 21.49
C ASN A 29 4.46 3.14 22.24
N THR A 30 5.76 2.90 22.10
CA THR A 30 6.49 1.90 22.85
C THR A 30 7.72 2.51 23.52
N LYS A 31 8.11 1.94 24.65
CA LYS A 31 9.23 2.49 25.45
C LYS A 31 10.60 2.22 24.81
N ASN A 32 10.76 1.07 24.14
CA ASN A 32 12.08 0.55 23.74
C ASN A 32 12.28 0.39 22.24
N LEU A 33 11.22 0.54 21.43
CA LEU A 33 11.38 0.45 19.97
C LEU A 33 11.84 1.78 19.41
N ARG A 34 12.70 1.71 18.41
CA ARG A 34 13.24 2.89 17.71
C ARG A 34 12.85 2.82 16.24
N PHE A 35 12.80 3.98 15.62
CA PHE A 35 12.62 4.07 14.17
C PHE A 35 13.82 3.43 13.47
N PRO A 36 13.63 2.47 12.56
CA PRO A 36 14.72 1.78 11.89
C PRO A 36 15.60 2.75 11.08
N LYS A 37 16.91 2.56 11.14
CA LYS A 37 17.88 3.42 10.44
C LYS A 37 18.00 3.13 8.95
N LYS A 38 17.67 1.92 8.54
CA LYS A 38 17.71 1.44 7.14
C LYS A 38 16.39 0.73 6.82
N PHE A 39 16.00 0.76 5.56
CA PHE A 39 14.73 0.15 5.09
C PHE A 39 14.97 -1.09 4.24
N ASP A 40 15.99 -1.86 4.55
CA ASP A 40 16.26 -3.15 3.90
C ASP A 40 15.36 -4.23 4.52
N ILE A 41 14.34 -4.67 3.78
CA ILE A 41 13.42 -5.69 4.26
C ILE A 41 14.04 -7.07 4.11
N PRO A 42 14.25 -7.82 5.20
CA PRO A 42 14.85 -9.15 5.12
C PRO A 42 13.96 -10.16 4.38
N ILE A 43 14.61 -11.14 3.74
CA ILE A 43 13.91 -12.25 3.07
C ILE A 43 13.34 -13.21 4.12
N LYS A 44 14.08 -13.49 5.19
CA LYS A 44 13.63 -14.37 6.29
C LYS A 44 12.36 -13.86 6.94
N ASP A 45 11.52 -14.76 7.41
CA ASP A 45 10.26 -14.41 8.08
C ASP A 45 10.41 -14.10 9.55
N PHE A 46 11.39 -14.73 10.23
CA PHE A 46 11.64 -14.52 11.65
C PHE A 46 13.04 -13.96 11.87
N LEU A 47 13.13 -12.81 12.49
CA LEU A 47 14.36 -12.04 12.67
C LEU A 47 14.67 -11.88 14.15
N ILE A 48 15.96 -11.92 14.47
CA ILE A 48 16.48 -11.67 15.83
C ILE A 48 16.77 -10.18 16.03
N ASN A 49 17.20 -9.49 14.97
CA ASN A 49 17.45 -8.06 15.01
C ASN A 49 16.13 -7.29 15.07
N THR A 50 16.03 -6.36 16.04
CA THR A 50 14.78 -5.61 16.29
C THR A 50 14.37 -4.72 15.13
N ASP A 51 15.30 -4.00 14.50
CA ASP A 51 15.00 -3.12 13.37
C ASP A 51 14.46 -3.93 12.18
N GLU A 52 15.10 -5.06 11.87
CA GLU A 52 14.67 -5.97 10.82
C GLU A 52 13.30 -6.59 11.12
N ALA A 53 13.06 -6.98 12.37
CA ALA A 53 11.78 -7.55 12.80
C ALA A 53 10.63 -6.54 12.68
N ILE A 54 10.87 -5.28 13.05
CA ILE A 54 9.89 -4.19 12.88
C ILE A 54 9.57 -3.99 11.40
N LEU A 55 10.59 -3.85 10.56
CA LEU A 55 10.40 -3.65 9.11
C LEU A 55 9.63 -4.81 8.48
N LYS A 56 10.00 -6.04 8.80
CA LYS A 56 9.32 -7.24 8.29
C LYS A 56 7.88 -7.31 8.75
N GLY A 57 7.61 -7.02 10.03
CA GLY A 57 6.26 -6.99 10.59
C GLY A 57 5.37 -5.97 9.90
N VAL A 58 5.87 -4.75 9.71
CA VAL A 58 5.11 -3.68 9.05
C VAL A 58 4.82 -4.01 7.58
N ILE A 59 5.82 -4.46 6.82
CA ILE A 59 5.57 -4.83 5.42
C ILE A 59 4.62 -6.01 5.29
N ASN A 60 4.73 -7.01 6.15
CA ASN A 60 3.82 -8.15 6.15
C ASN A 60 2.39 -7.75 6.55
N SER A 61 2.21 -6.79 7.46
CA SER A 61 0.87 -6.30 7.82
C SER A 61 0.18 -5.62 6.62
N LEU A 62 0.91 -4.81 5.86
CA LEU A 62 0.39 -4.13 4.68
C LEU A 62 0.10 -5.09 3.53
N THR A 63 1.08 -5.89 3.17
CA THR A 63 0.94 -6.83 2.04
C THR A 63 0.01 -8.00 2.37
N GLY A 64 -0.06 -8.41 3.63
CA GLY A 64 -0.97 -9.44 4.13
C GLY A 64 -2.44 -9.05 3.96
N VAL A 65 -2.79 -7.82 4.31
CA VAL A 65 -4.15 -7.30 4.08
C VAL A 65 -4.49 -7.27 2.59
N ILE A 66 -3.59 -6.76 1.76
CA ILE A 66 -3.79 -6.71 0.31
C ILE A 66 -4.00 -8.12 -0.24
N ASN A 67 -3.09 -9.05 0.10
CA ASN A 67 -3.18 -10.42 -0.38
C ASN A 67 -4.44 -11.15 0.10
N SER A 68 -4.95 -10.84 1.29
CA SER A 68 -6.18 -11.45 1.82
C SER A 68 -7.45 -10.96 1.14
N LEU A 69 -7.45 -9.73 0.61
CA LEU A 69 -8.59 -9.10 -0.04
C LEU A 69 -8.61 -9.32 -1.55
N PHE A 70 -7.45 -9.54 -2.16
CA PHE A 70 -7.28 -9.65 -3.60
C PHE A 70 -7.60 -11.07 -4.10
N ASN A 71 -8.46 -11.14 -5.11
CA ASN A 71 -8.76 -12.39 -5.81
C ASN A 71 -8.20 -12.34 -7.24
N PRO A 72 -7.09 -13.05 -7.55
CA PRO A 72 -6.43 -12.97 -8.85
C PRO A 72 -7.29 -13.45 -10.02
N SER A 73 -8.32 -14.26 -9.76
CA SER A 73 -9.24 -14.74 -10.81
C SER A 73 -10.31 -13.71 -11.20
N LYS A 74 -10.50 -12.65 -10.42
CA LYS A 74 -11.61 -11.69 -10.61
C LYS A 74 -11.17 -10.24 -10.56
N ASP A 75 -10.04 -9.94 -9.89
CA ASP A 75 -9.64 -8.60 -9.57
C ASP A 75 -8.37 -8.19 -10.34
N ILE A 76 -8.28 -6.91 -10.63
CA ILE A 76 -7.05 -6.24 -11.02
C ILE A 76 -6.63 -5.37 -9.84
N LEU A 77 -5.38 -5.47 -9.43
CA LEU A 77 -4.81 -4.68 -8.35
C LEU A 77 -4.15 -3.42 -8.91
N VAL A 78 -4.70 -2.26 -8.59
CA VAL A 78 -4.08 -0.98 -8.94
C VAL A 78 -3.35 -0.44 -7.72
N VAL A 79 -2.04 -0.23 -7.84
CA VAL A 79 -1.20 0.33 -6.79
C VAL A 79 -0.86 1.76 -7.15
N CYS A 80 -1.17 2.71 -6.26
CA CYS A 80 -0.96 4.13 -6.51
C CYS A 80 -0.39 4.84 -5.28
N GLY A 81 0.08 6.08 -5.47
CA GLY A 81 0.70 6.92 -4.45
C GLY A 81 2.21 6.77 -4.36
N GLY A 82 2.84 7.56 -3.47
CA GLY A 82 4.29 7.66 -3.37
C GLY A 82 5.01 6.35 -3.01
N ASP A 83 4.37 5.49 -2.21
CA ASP A 83 4.94 4.21 -1.77
C ASP A 83 4.62 3.04 -2.72
N SER A 84 3.96 3.30 -3.85
CA SER A 84 3.48 2.26 -4.76
C SER A 84 4.61 1.33 -5.26
N GLU A 85 5.72 1.89 -5.69
CA GLU A 85 6.89 1.12 -6.16
C GLU A 85 7.52 0.29 -5.05
N PHE A 86 7.56 0.82 -3.82
CA PHE A 86 8.08 0.10 -2.67
C PHE A 86 7.17 -1.08 -2.29
N ILE A 87 5.89 -0.85 -2.10
CA ILE A 87 4.92 -1.88 -1.69
C ILE A 87 4.81 -3.01 -2.73
N LYS A 88 4.79 -2.64 -4.02
CA LYS A 88 4.71 -3.59 -5.13
C LYS A 88 5.79 -4.68 -5.09
N LYS A 89 7.01 -4.35 -4.62
CA LYS A 89 8.12 -5.32 -4.50
C LYS A 89 7.82 -6.49 -3.56
N TYR A 90 6.95 -6.28 -2.58
CA TYR A 90 6.66 -7.25 -1.52
C TYR A 90 5.29 -7.92 -1.67
N LEU A 91 4.52 -7.57 -2.71
CA LEU A 91 3.27 -8.25 -3.02
C LEU A 91 3.56 -9.64 -3.60
N LYS A 92 2.81 -10.64 -3.15
CA LYS A 92 2.92 -12.02 -3.64
C LYS A 92 2.16 -12.26 -4.95
N THR A 93 1.37 -11.29 -5.37
CA THR A 93 0.56 -11.34 -6.59
C THR A 93 1.43 -11.32 -7.84
N GLN A 94 1.04 -12.08 -8.86
CA GLN A 94 1.71 -12.07 -10.17
C GLN A 94 1.65 -10.68 -10.79
N LYS A 95 2.75 -10.27 -11.42
CA LYS A 95 2.92 -8.90 -11.96
C LYS A 95 1.86 -8.51 -12.99
N GLU A 96 1.33 -9.47 -13.73
CA GLU A 96 0.28 -9.28 -14.74
C GLU A 96 -1.06 -8.82 -14.15
N HIS A 97 -1.31 -9.08 -12.87
CA HIS A 97 -2.51 -8.62 -12.17
C HIS A 97 -2.32 -7.28 -11.46
N ILE A 98 -1.14 -6.66 -11.58
CA ILE A 98 -0.81 -5.41 -10.90
C ILE A 98 -0.62 -4.29 -11.93
N ILE A 99 -1.45 -3.26 -11.82
CA ILE A 99 -1.27 -1.99 -12.51
C ILE A 99 -0.60 -1.01 -11.55
N ASN A 100 0.58 -0.53 -11.91
CA ASN A 100 1.26 0.52 -11.17
C ASN A 100 0.88 1.89 -11.73
N ALA A 101 0.17 2.69 -10.94
CA ALA A 101 -0.31 4.01 -11.32
C ALA A 101 0.02 5.03 -10.20
N PRO A 102 1.30 5.38 -10.00
CA PRO A 102 1.73 6.20 -8.86
C PRO A 102 1.04 7.57 -8.81
N ASN A 103 0.67 8.12 -9.95
CA ASN A 103 0.06 9.45 -10.07
C ASN A 103 -1.47 9.41 -10.24
N LEU A 104 -2.11 8.27 -10.04
CA LEU A 104 -3.55 8.06 -10.30
C LEU A 104 -4.45 9.14 -9.68
N VAL A 105 -4.16 9.54 -8.44
CA VAL A 105 -4.96 10.56 -7.74
C VAL A 105 -4.79 11.93 -8.40
N MET A 106 -3.58 12.31 -8.75
CA MET A 106 -3.29 13.58 -9.44
C MET A 106 -3.93 13.64 -10.81
N GLU A 107 -3.85 12.55 -11.57
CA GLU A 107 -4.49 12.42 -12.88
C GLU A 107 -6.02 12.55 -12.76
N GLY A 108 -6.62 11.88 -11.78
CA GLY A 108 -8.04 11.98 -11.49
C GLY A 108 -8.48 13.40 -11.12
N MET A 109 -7.69 14.12 -10.34
CA MET A 109 -7.96 15.53 -9.99
C MET A 109 -7.91 16.44 -11.22
N ILE A 110 -6.95 16.25 -12.12
CA ILE A 110 -6.84 17.02 -13.37
C ILE A 110 -8.05 16.75 -14.26
N ILE A 111 -8.42 15.49 -14.47
CA ILE A 111 -9.57 15.10 -15.28
C ILE A 111 -10.87 15.73 -14.71
N HIS A 112 -11.05 15.65 -13.40
CA HIS A 112 -12.21 16.26 -12.72
C HIS A 112 -12.26 17.78 -12.91
N HIS A 113 -11.12 18.48 -12.73
CA HIS A 113 -11.04 19.93 -12.93
C HIS A 113 -11.38 20.34 -14.38
N LEU A 114 -10.87 19.61 -15.36
CA LEU A 114 -11.14 19.88 -16.77
C LEU A 114 -12.60 19.61 -17.16
N SER A 115 -13.24 18.60 -16.55
CA SER A 115 -14.66 18.30 -16.79
C SER A 115 -15.57 19.38 -16.23
N ILE A 116 -15.26 19.95 -15.06
CA ILE A 116 -16.02 21.10 -14.50
C ILE A 116 -15.89 22.33 -15.41
N LYS A 117 -14.70 22.65 -15.92
CA LYS A 117 -14.50 23.79 -16.82
C LYS A 117 -15.30 23.70 -18.12
N LYS A 118 -15.59 22.49 -18.60
CA LYS A 118 -16.41 22.29 -19.81
C LYS A 118 -17.92 22.50 -19.56
N LEU A 119 -18.34 22.50 -18.30
CA LEU A 119 -19.74 22.72 -17.88
C LEU A 119 -20.04 24.18 -17.56
N LEU A 120 -19.03 25.03 -17.46
CA LEU A 120 -19.11 26.47 -17.27
C LEU A 120 -18.94 27.21 -18.60
#